data_3ad4d1c319a466437c881709d124c962
#
_entry.id   3ad4d1c319a466437c881709d124c962
#
_cell.length_a   1.000
_cell.length_b   1.000
_cell.length_c   1.000
_cell.angle_alpha   90.00
_cell.angle_beta   90.00
_cell.angle_gamma   90.00
#
_symmetry.space_group_name_H-M   'P 1'
#
loop_
_entity.id
_entity.type
_entity.pdbx_description
1 polymer ?
#
loop_
_entity_poly.entity_id
_entity_poly.type
_entity_poly.pdbx_seq_one_letter_code
_entity_poly.pdbx_strand_id
1 'polypeptide(L)'
;ALRRTATFDAPEELAAQFRRREAFARWLPEAPDLFARHTLRQMPDGRWTLCCPPAYEGKVYKEKKDESLFERLPRIEVPLKIIAGDPASPYASPAAKTAKAAHDDLGIDYAFVPGTTHFLQIEEPQACRDLLIDFLRRHALDTE
;
A
#
# COMPACT_ATOMS: atom_id res chain seq x y z
N ALA A 1 14.36 5.56 -3.17
CA ALA A 1 13.99 5.24 -4.57
C ALA A 1 15.21 5.30 -5.51
N LEU A 2 15.89 6.45 -5.68
CA LEU A 2 16.95 6.67 -6.70
C LEU A 2 18.15 5.71 -6.63
N ARG A 3 18.45 5.13 -5.48
CA ARG A 3 19.57 4.16 -5.29
C ARG A 3 19.13 2.69 -5.36
N ARG A 4 17.89 2.44 -5.75
CA ARG A 4 17.35 1.10 -5.81
C ARG A 4 17.94 0.35 -7.00
N THR A 5 18.31 -0.92 -6.81
CA THR A 5 18.66 -1.83 -7.92
C THR A 5 17.49 -1.93 -8.89
N ALA A 6 17.76 -1.71 -10.16
CA ALA A 6 16.71 -1.72 -11.19
C ALA A 6 16.67 -3.00 -12.00
N THR A 7 17.80 -3.77 -12.04
CA THR A 7 17.97 -4.92 -12.91
C THR A 7 18.38 -6.14 -12.09
N PHE A 8 17.87 -7.31 -12.47
CA PHE A 8 18.03 -8.57 -11.75
C PHE A 8 18.23 -9.69 -12.78
N ASP A 9 18.95 -10.73 -12.41
CA ASP A 9 19.07 -11.93 -13.26
C ASP A 9 17.81 -12.80 -13.18
N ALA A 10 17.14 -12.81 -12.02
CA ALA A 10 15.87 -13.51 -11.81
C ALA A 10 14.95 -12.76 -10.82
N PRO A 11 13.61 -12.94 -10.92
CA PRO A 11 12.66 -12.33 -9.96
C PRO A 11 12.92 -12.73 -8.51
N GLU A 12 13.44 -13.91 -8.28
CA GLU A 12 13.77 -14.45 -6.95
C GLU A 12 14.79 -13.61 -6.20
N GLU A 13 15.67 -12.89 -6.89
CA GLU A 13 16.61 -11.95 -6.26
C GLU A 13 15.89 -10.78 -5.59
N LEU A 14 14.87 -10.23 -6.26
CA LEU A 14 14.06 -9.17 -5.68
C LEU A 14 13.23 -9.71 -4.51
N ALA A 15 12.63 -10.89 -4.65
CA ALA A 15 11.90 -11.55 -3.57
C ALA A 15 12.78 -11.78 -2.33
N ALA A 16 14.02 -12.25 -2.54
CA ALA A 16 14.98 -12.42 -1.46
C ALA A 16 15.36 -11.10 -0.76
N GLN A 17 15.42 -9.98 -1.52
CA GLN A 17 15.64 -8.66 -0.91
C GLN A 17 14.48 -8.23 0.00
N PHE A 18 13.21 -8.53 -0.37
CA PHE A 18 12.07 -8.27 0.50
C PHE A 18 12.14 -9.10 1.78
N ARG A 19 12.40 -10.41 1.68
CA ARG A 19 12.49 -11.31 2.83
C ARG A 19 13.55 -10.92 3.87
N ARG A 20 14.62 -10.25 3.43
CA ARG A 20 15.72 -9.79 4.33
C ARG A 20 15.39 -8.49 5.09
N ARG A 21 14.34 -7.78 4.72
CA ARG A 21 14.00 -6.48 5.31
C ARG A 21 12.90 -6.63 6.34
N GLU A 22 13.19 -6.19 7.56
CA GLU A 22 12.25 -6.21 8.68
C GLU A 22 10.91 -5.53 8.37
N ALA A 23 10.92 -4.46 7.57
CA ALA A 23 9.71 -3.75 7.14
C ALA A 23 8.71 -4.64 6.35
N PHE A 24 9.14 -5.78 5.83
CA PHE A 24 8.32 -6.74 5.08
C PHE A 24 8.17 -8.09 5.80
N ALA A 25 8.66 -8.20 7.04
CA ALA A 25 8.62 -9.46 7.79
C ALA A 25 7.20 -9.97 8.08
N ARG A 26 6.21 -9.07 7.98
CA ARG A 26 4.79 -9.38 8.21
C ARG A 26 4.03 -9.80 6.95
N TRP A 27 4.66 -9.70 5.79
CA TRP A 27 4.04 -10.13 4.53
C TRP A 27 3.73 -11.63 4.57
N LEU A 28 2.65 -12.04 3.96
CA LEU A 28 2.36 -13.46 3.74
C LEU A 28 3.55 -14.14 3.04
N PRO A 29 3.84 -15.42 3.33
CA PRO A 29 5.04 -16.12 2.84
C PRO A 29 5.23 -16.05 1.32
N GLU A 30 4.12 -16.12 0.55
CA GLU A 30 4.12 -16.08 -0.91
C GLU A 30 4.22 -14.67 -1.51
N ALA A 31 3.92 -13.65 -0.71
CA ALA A 31 3.81 -12.28 -1.21
C ALA A 31 5.10 -11.73 -1.83
N PRO A 32 6.30 -11.97 -1.28
CA PRO A 32 7.53 -11.53 -1.91
C PRO A 32 7.73 -12.05 -3.35
N ASP A 33 7.39 -13.31 -3.61
CA ASP A 33 7.53 -13.92 -4.94
C ASP A 33 6.51 -13.37 -5.92
N LEU A 34 5.25 -13.27 -5.50
CA LEU A 34 4.19 -12.67 -6.30
C LEU A 34 4.51 -11.22 -6.62
N PHE A 35 4.93 -10.45 -5.62
CA PHE A 35 5.29 -9.05 -5.80
C PHE A 35 6.45 -8.89 -6.79
N ALA A 36 7.52 -9.70 -6.67
CA ALA A 36 8.65 -9.67 -7.57
C ALA A 36 8.23 -9.99 -9.01
N ARG A 37 7.44 -11.05 -9.24
CA ARG A 37 6.94 -11.43 -10.56
C ARG A 37 6.14 -10.34 -11.24
N HIS A 38 5.29 -9.65 -10.50
CA HIS A 38 4.36 -8.67 -11.07
C HIS A 38 4.95 -7.25 -11.15
N THR A 39 6.07 -6.98 -10.49
CA THR A 39 6.76 -5.69 -10.56
C THR A 39 7.99 -5.68 -11.46
N LEU A 40 8.36 -6.83 -12.00
CA LEU A 40 9.44 -6.98 -12.96
C LEU A 40 8.89 -7.33 -14.33
N ARG A 41 9.65 -6.94 -15.37
CA ARG A 41 9.45 -7.39 -16.75
C ARG A 41 10.76 -7.92 -17.29
N GLN A 42 10.69 -8.95 -18.14
CA GLN A 42 11.87 -9.48 -18.80
C GLN A 42 12.33 -8.57 -19.94
N MET A 43 13.63 -8.42 -20.07
CA MET A 43 14.29 -7.69 -21.16
C MET A 43 14.72 -8.63 -22.27
N PRO A 44 15.03 -8.12 -23.49
CA PRO A 44 15.48 -8.94 -24.62
C PRO A 44 16.77 -9.73 -24.35
N ASP A 45 17.63 -9.26 -23.43
CA ASP A 45 18.86 -9.91 -23.00
C ASP A 45 18.65 -11.02 -21.95
N GLY A 46 17.37 -11.32 -21.61
CA GLY A 46 16.97 -12.33 -20.64
C GLY A 46 16.94 -11.86 -19.19
N ARG A 47 17.53 -10.72 -18.86
CA ARG A 47 17.48 -10.13 -17.51
C ARG A 47 16.11 -9.52 -17.21
N TRP A 48 15.89 -9.17 -15.97
CA TRP A 48 14.65 -8.56 -15.47
C TRP A 48 14.88 -7.13 -15.03
N THR A 49 13.93 -6.25 -15.31
CA THR A 49 13.97 -4.85 -14.87
C THR A 49 12.66 -4.44 -14.19
N LEU A 50 12.75 -3.48 -13.27
CA LEU A 50 11.56 -2.91 -12.64
C LEU A 50 10.63 -2.29 -13.67
N CYS A 51 9.33 -2.60 -13.60
CA CYS A 51 8.30 -1.95 -14.41
C CYS A 51 8.24 -0.44 -14.15
N CYS A 52 8.43 -0.02 -12.89
CA CYS A 52 8.59 1.37 -12.53
C CYS A 52 10.08 1.72 -12.36
N PRO A 53 10.69 2.48 -13.29
CA PRO A 53 12.09 2.86 -13.16
C PRO A 53 12.35 3.67 -11.89
N PRO A 54 13.50 3.46 -11.18
CA PRO A 54 13.82 4.19 -9.96
C PRO A 54 13.83 5.71 -10.08
N ALA A 55 14.21 6.22 -11.28
CA ALA A 55 14.18 7.66 -11.55
C ALA A 55 12.74 8.21 -11.57
N TYR A 56 11.78 7.44 -12.08
CA TYR A 56 10.38 7.82 -12.11
C TYR A 56 9.76 7.78 -10.71
N GLU A 57 9.99 6.69 -9.98
CA GLU A 57 9.60 6.57 -8.58
C GLU A 57 10.18 7.73 -7.74
N GLY A 58 11.45 8.08 -7.98
CA GLY A 58 12.12 9.20 -7.32
C GLY A 58 11.49 10.56 -7.61
N LYS A 59 10.93 10.78 -8.80
CA LYS A 59 10.16 12.00 -9.11
C LYS A 59 8.88 12.08 -8.30
N VAL A 60 8.10 11.01 -8.27
CA VAL A 60 6.84 10.94 -7.49
C VAL A 60 7.08 11.31 -6.02
N TYR A 61 8.16 10.80 -5.42
CA TYR A 61 8.50 11.14 -4.03
C TYR A 61 9.01 12.57 -3.81
N LYS A 62 9.51 13.23 -4.87
CA LYS A 62 10.01 14.61 -4.79
C LYS A 62 8.95 15.67 -5.06
N GLU A 63 7.90 15.30 -5.75
CA GLU A 63 6.80 16.21 -6.04
C GLU A 63 6.10 16.61 -4.72
N LYS A 64 5.75 17.89 -4.65
CA LYS A 64 4.98 18.39 -3.50
C LYS A 64 3.64 17.69 -3.46
N LYS A 65 3.26 17.22 -2.28
CA LYS A 65 1.91 16.73 -2.03
C LYS A 65 0.93 17.89 -2.16
N ASP A 66 -0.17 17.66 -2.86
CA ASP A 66 -1.28 18.60 -2.88
C ASP A 66 -2.07 18.45 -1.58
N GLU A 67 -1.76 19.29 -0.60
CA GLU A 67 -2.43 19.30 0.71
C GLU A 67 -3.91 19.68 0.60
N SER A 68 -4.32 20.36 -0.49
CA SER A 68 -5.72 20.71 -0.73
C SER A 68 -6.63 19.51 -0.92
N LEU A 69 -6.08 18.33 -1.24
CA LEU A 69 -6.88 17.10 -1.36
C LEU A 69 -7.53 16.70 -0.04
N PHE A 70 -6.84 16.91 1.10
CA PHE A 70 -7.37 16.62 2.42
C PHE A 70 -8.63 17.44 2.68
N GLU A 71 -8.61 18.74 2.40
CA GLU A 71 -9.74 19.66 2.59
C GLU A 71 -10.92 19.39 1.65
N ARG A 72 -10.70 18.61 0.58
CA ARG A 72 -11.75 18.23 -0.38
C ARG A 72 -12.50 16.95 -0.01
N LEU A 73 -11.98 16.14 0.91
CA LEU A 73 -12.63 14.90 1.33
C LEU A 73 -14.10 15.09 1.74
N PRO A 74 -14.49 16.13 2.51
CA PRO A 74 -15.88 16.37 2.89
C PRO A 74 -16.83 16.70 1.72
N ARG A 75 -16.31 16.99 0.52
CA ARG A 75 -17.11 17.27 -0.68
C ARG A 75 -17.50 16.01 -1.45
N ILE A 76 -17.02 14.84 -1.01
CA ILE A 76 -17.37 13.56 -1.61
C ILE A 76 -18.77 13.18 -1.11
N GLU A 77 -19.74 13.10 -2.05
CA GLU A 77 -21.16 12.86 -1.75
C GLU A 77 -21.51 11.37 -1.66
N VAL A 78 -20.61 10.49 -2.07
CA VAL A 78 -20.79 9.04 -1.99
C VAL A 78 -20.20 8.52 -0.66
N PRO A 79 -20.68 7.36 -0.16
CA PRO A 79 -20.08 6.73 1.01
C PRO A 79 -18.57 6.55 0.85
N LEU A 80 -17.81 7.03 1.82
CA LEU A 80 -16.36 6.98 1.83
C LEU A 80 -15.86 6.37 3.13
N LYS A 81 -14.99 5.37 3.02
CA LYS A 81 -14.25 4.79 4.14
C LYS A 81 -12.77 4.69 3.82
N ILE A 82 -11.94 5.04 4.78
CA ILE A 82 -10.49 4.84 4.70
C ILE A 82 -10.13 3.63 5.58
N ILE A 83 -9.48 2.63 4.99
CA ILE A 83 -8.90 1.50 5.72
C ILE A 83 -7.39 1.66 5.69
N ALA A 84 -6.76 1.71 6.85
CA ALA A 84 -5.33 1.99 7.00
C ALA A 84 -4.59 0.90 7.78
N GLY A 85 -3.26 0.91 7.72
CA GLY A 85 -2.43 0.18 8.66
C GLY A 85 -2.47 0.82 10.05
N ASP A 86 -1.94 0.12 11.03
CA ASP A 86 -1.93 0.57 12.42
C ASP A 86 -1.12 1.87 12.58
N PRO A 87 -1.73 2.98 12.97
CA PRO A 87 -1.04 4.25 13.16
C PRO A 87 -0.05 4.23 14.34
N ALA A 88 -0.18 3.26 15.25
CA ALA A 88 0.71 3.05 16.39
C ALA A 88 1.86 2.08 16.08
N SER A 89 1.85 1.44 14.91
CA SER A 89 2.95 0.56 14.50
C SER A 89 4.28 1.33 14.42
N PRO A 90 5.40 0.75 14.86
CA PRO A 90 6.73 1.34 14.67
C PRO A 90 7.09 1.56 13.18
N TYR A 91 6.40 0.85 12.29
CA TYR A 91 6.52 1.00 10.83
C TYR A 91 5.33 1.74 10.21
N ALA A 92 4.56 2.48 11.02
CA ALA A 92 3.44 3.27 10.54
C ALA A 92 3.88 4.26 9.46
N SER A 93 3.21 4.20 8.31
CA SER A 93 3.45 5.18 7.25
C SER A 93 2.86 6.55 7.62
N PRO A 94 3.40 7.64 7.07
CA PRO A 94 2.72 8.95 7.17
C PRO A 94 1.26 8.91 6.71
N ALA A 95 0.93 8.06 5.72
CA ALA A 95 -0.42 7.87 5.23
C ALA A 95 -1.38 7.33 6.31
N ALA A 96 -0.93 6.43 7.20
CA ALA A 96 -1.77 5.93 8.29
C ALA A 96 -2.14 7.04 9.27
N LYS A 97 -1.21 7.95 9.57
CA LYS A 97 -1.46 9.12 10.42
C LYS A 97 -2.41 10.13 9.75
N THR A 98 -2.22 10.38 8.45
CA THR A 98 -3.12 11.25 7.67
C THR A 98 -4.52 10.67 7.57
N ALA A 99 -4.65 9.35 7.40
CA ALA A 99 -5.95 8.66 7.40
C ALA A 99 -6.68 8.83 8.74
N LYS A 100 -5.96 8.69 9.85
CA LYS A 100 -6.53 8.94 11.19
C LYS A 100 -6.95 10.40 11.36
N ALA A 101 -6.13 11.36 10.93
CA ALA A 101 -6.48 12.77 10.97
C ALA A 101 -7.72 13.10 10.14
N ALA A 102 -7.92 12.46 8.98
CA ALA A 102 -9.13 12.62 8.18
C ALA A 102 -10.39 12.16 8.94
N HIS A 103 -10.28 11.14 9.78
CA HIS A 103 -11.34 10.74 10.68
C HIS A 103 -11.56 11.76 11.80
N ASP A 104 -10.49 12.10 12.52
CA ASP A 104 -10.56 12.95 13.73
C ASP A 104 -11.04 14.38 13.40
N ASP A 105 -10.58 14.95 12.27
CA ASP A 105 -10.81 16.35 11.90
C ASP A 105 -12.02 16.54 10.97
N LEU A 106 -12.31 15.56 10.11
CA LEU A 106 -13.31 15.68 9.03
C LEU A 106 -14.47 14.70 9.16
N GLY A 107 -14.45 13.78 10.14
CA GLY A 107 -15.51 12.80 10.35
C GLY A 107 -15.60 11.70 9.29
N ILE A 108 -14.56 11.49 8.49
CA ILE A 108 -14.54 10.43 7.48
C ILE A 108 -14.57 9.05 8.17
N ASP A 109 -15.41 8.13 7.65
CA ASP A 109 -15.44 6.75 8.17
C ASP A 109 -14.05 6.10 8.04
N TYR A 110 -13.59 5.52 9.14
CA TYR A 110 -12.21 5.06 9.26
C TYR A 110 -12.14 3.72 9.98
N ALA A 111 -11.24 2.88 9.53
CA ALA A 111 -10.80 1.70 10.25
C ALA A 111 -9.30 1.50 10.05
N PHE A 112 -8.66 0.82 10.99
CA PHE A 112 -7.30 0.35 10.79
C PHE A 112 -7.19 -1.13 11.16
N VAL A 113 -6.18 -1.80 10.60
CA VAL A 113 -5.90 -3.21 10.92
C VAL A 113 -4.77 -3.23 11.94
N PRO A 114 -5.04 -3.68 13.20
CA PRO A 114 -4.06 -3.63 14.27
C PRO A 114 -2.77 -4.38 13.93
N GLY A 115 -1.64 -3.81 14.35
CA GLY A 115 -0.32 -4.40 14.19
C GLY A 115 0.20 -4.44 12.76
N THR A 116 -0.53 -3.96 11.75
CA THR A 116 -0.08 -3.95 10.36
C THR A 116 0.72 -2.71 10.01
N THR A 117 1.42 -2.79 8.86
CA THR A 117 2.15 -1.67 8.28
C THR A 117 1.32 -0.99 7.16
N HIS A 118 2.01 -0.27 6.29
CA HIS A 118 1.44 0.29 5.06
C HIS A 118 0.90 -0.78 4.08
N PHE A 119 1.32 -2.01 4.23
CA PHE A 119 0.95 -3.13 3.36
C PHE A 119 -0.13 -4.03 3.96
N LEU A 120 -1.04 -3.46 4.74
CA LEU A 120 -2.08 -4.18 5.48
C LEU A 120 -2.81 -5.25 4.65
N GLN A 121 -3.08 -5.00 3.37
CA GLN A 121 -3.75 -5.94 2.47
C GLN A 121 -2.89 -7.15 2.08
N ILE A 122 -1.57 -7.06 2.26
CA ILE A 122 -0.62 -8.16 2.03
C ILE A 122 -0.30 -8.90 3.34
N GLU A 123 -0.45 -8.21 4.47
CA GLU A 123 -0.17 -8.72 5.80
C GLU A 123 -1.39 -9.43 6.41
N GLU A 124 -2.58 -8.81 6.28
CA GLU A 124 -3.83 -9.28 6.86
C GLU A 124 -5.01 -9.14 5.86
N PRO A 125 -4.99 -9.88 4.74
CA PRO A 125 -5.98 -9.76 3.68
C PRO A 125 -7.40 -10.07 4.14
N GLN A 126 -7.57 -11.00 5.11
CA GLN A 126 -8.88 -11.38 5.62
C GLN A 126 -9.51 -10.23 6.41
N ALA A 127 -8.75 -9.58 7.29
CA ALA A 127 -9.22 -8.43 8.04
C ALA A 127 -9.60 -7.26 7.09
N CYS A 128 -8.80 -7.01 6.05
CA CYS A 128 -9.11 -6.00 5.05
C CYS A 128 -10.41 -6.33 4.29
N ARG A 129 -10.58 -7.59 3.89
CA ARG A 129 -11.80 -8.08 3.23
C ARG A 129 -13.02 -7.88 4.12
N ASP A 130 -12.94 -8.26 5.37
CA ASP A 130 -14.09 -8.20 6.29
C ASP A 130 -14.52 -6.75 6.54
N LEU A 131 -13.57 -5.83 6.69
CA LEU A 131 -13.84 -4.38 6.78
C LEU A 131 -14.49 -3.82 5.51
N LEU A 132 -14.06 -4.28 4.33
CA LEU A 132 -14.64 -3.89 3.05
C LEU A 132 -16.07 -4.40 2.89
N ILE A 133 -16.30 -5.69 3.16
CA ILE A 133 -17.63 -6.32 3.07
C ILE A 133 -18.61 -5.66 4.05
N ASP A 134 -18.17 -5.39 5.28
CA ASP A 134 -19.00 -4.68 6.26
C ASP A 134 -19.40 -3.28 5.77
N PHE A 135 -18.46 -2.54 5.17
CA PHE A 135 -18.75 -1.24 4.58
C PHE A 135 -19.76 -1.35 3.43
N LEU A 136 -19.58 -2.28 2.49
CA LEU A 136 -20.49 -2.48 1.36
C LEU A 136 -21.91 -2.82 1.84
N ARG A 137 -22.04 -3.73 2.81
CA ARG A 137 -23.35 -4.11 3.39
C ARG A 137 -24.05 -2.95 4.09
N ARG A 138 -23.32 -2.13 4.84
CA ARG A 138 -23.91 -0.97 5.53
C ARG A 138 -24.47 0.08 4.57
N HIS A 139 -23.93 0.16 3.37
CA HIS A 139 -24.38 1.13 2.36
C HIS A 139 -25.28 0.52 1.28
N ALA A 140 -25.77 -0.73 1.49
CA ALA A 140 -26.60 -1.46 0.51
C ALA A 140 -26.00 -1.45 -0.92
N LEU A 141 -24.68 -1.42 -1.00
CA LEU A 141 -23.96 -1.59 -2.27
C LEU A 141 -23.95 -3.08 -2.54
N ASP A 142 -24.97 -3.56 -3.31
CA ASP A 142 -25.17 -4.97 -3.60
C ASP A 142 -23.90 -5.55 -4.21
N THR A 143 -23.38 -6.56 -3.54
CA THR A 143 -22.40 -7.48 -4.10
C THR A 143 -23.16 -8.69 -4.62
N GLU A 144 -23.79 -8.57 -5.83
CA GLU A 144 -24.18 -9.74 -6.59
C GLU A 144 -22.96 -10.52 -7.09
#